data_1bb53ad032507a176c13252b259c1cd2
#
_entry.id   1bb53ad032507a176c13252b259c1cd2
#
_cell.length_a   1.000
_cell.length_b   1.000
_cell.length_c   1.000
_cell.angle_alpha   90.00
_cell.angle_beta   90.00
_cell.angle_gamma   90.00
#
_symmetry.space_group_name_H-M   'P 1'
#
loop_
_entity.id
_entity.type
_entity.pdbx_description
1 polymer ?
#
loop_
_entity_poly.entity_id
_entity_poly.type
_entity_poly.pdbx_seq_one_letter_code
_entity_poly.pdbx_strand_id
1 'polypeptide(L)'
;PYIVPTESFIRYMQETQIKRVIDAGITSIYLEEPEFWMRGGYSEAFKSEWQKYYNFPWRAQHESPENTYLSNKLKYHLYYNALDKIFTYAKEYGKSKGLDIKCYVPTHSLINYTSWQIVSPEASLASLDCVDGYIAQVWTGTAREPNFYNGVQKERVFENAFLEYGCMKSMTAPLNRKMYFLTDPIEDRAKDWLDYKINYQATFAAQLMYPMVDTYEVMPWPDRIYQGLYRIAGTDQKERIPRSYSTQMQTMVNTLNDIRTSDKKITGTQGIGVLMANSLMFQRFPNHNGYDDPQFSSFYGQTLPLLKRGIPVELVHMENTPFKETFKGLHILVMSYSNMKPMKPEYHNYLADWVKKGGILIYCGEDIDPYQTVLEWWNTDGNEYKAPSEHLFEKMNLSRNPGEGTYRYGKGTVIVMREDPKHFVLKAGNDQKYFETIASAYQKKIGKEIETKNSFIVERGPYTIAAVMDESVSKEPLTLSGLYIDLFDKDLPVLTSKQIQPGEQGYLYDLNKVSGKI
;
A
#
# COMPACT_ATOMS: atom_id res chain seq x y z
N PRO A 1 -9.55 -24.83 -1.21
CA PRO A 1 -10.89 -24.24 -1.21
C PRO A 1 -10.97 -23.18 -0.12
N TYR A 2 -11.34 -21.98 -0.53
CA TYR A 2 -11.52 -20.86 0.42
C TYR A 2 -12.86 -21.03 1.14
N ILE A 3 -12.88 -20.62 2.41
CA ILE A 3 -14.08 -20.64 3.22
C ILE A 3 -14.90 -19.39 2.89
N VAL A 4 -16.19 -19.57 2.61
CA VAL A 4 -17.15 -18.47 2.59
C VAL A 4 -17.50 -18.15 4.04
N PRO A 5 -17.23 -16.93 4.55
CA PRO A 5 -17.50 -16.60 5.96
C PRO A 5 -18.99 -16.36 6.22
N THR A 6 -19.74 -17.47 6.27
CA THR A 6 -21.17 -17.52 6.62
C THR A 6 -21.38 -17.31 8.11
N GLU A 7 -22.63 -17.06 8.54
CA GLU A 7 -22.99 -16.97 9.95
C GLU A 7 -22.62 -18.24 10.76
N SER A 8 -22.74 -19.41 10.15
CA SER A 8 -22.35 -20.68 10.80
C SER A 8 -20.82 -20.76 11.01
N PHE A 9 -20.03 -20.29 10.04
CA PHE A 9 -18.58 -20.21 10.18
C PHE A 9 -18.18 -19.19 11.25
N ILE A 10 -18.79 -18.01 11.26
CA ILE A 10 -18.52 -16.97 12.26
C ILE A 10 -18.80 -17.53 13.67
N ARG A 11 -19.95 -18.18 13.87
CA ARG A 11 -20.29 -18.81 15.14
C ARG A 11 -19.28 -19.89 15.54
N TYR A 12 -18.87 -20.73 14.61
CA TYR A 12 -17.84 -21.74 14.87
C TYR A 12 -16.51 -21.08 15.33
N MET A 13 -16.07 -20.02 14.67
CA MET A 13 -14.89 -19.27 15.08
C MET A 13 -15.04 -18.69 16.49
N GLN A 14 -16.16 -18.08 16.79
CA GLN A 14 -16.44 -17.50 18.11
C GLN A 14 -16.46 -18.55 19.22
N GLU A 15 -17.29 -19.56 19.08
CA GLU A 15 -17.58 -20.52 20.17
C GLU A 15 -16.53 -21.62 20.29
N THR A 16 -15.91 -22.03 19.19
CA THR A 16 -15.00 -23.19 19.17
C THR A 16 -13.53 -22.76 19.18
N GLN A 17 -13.16 -21.67 18.50
CA GLN A 17 -11.76 -21.23 18.41
C GLN A 17 -11.47 -20.11 19.43
N ILE A 18 -12.10 -18.97 19.27
CA ILE A 18 -11.82 -17.76 20.06
C ILE A 18 -12.12 -17.98 21.55
N LYS A 19 -13.27 -18.55 21.87
CA LYS A 19 -13.63 -18.87 23.26
C LYS A 19 -12.57 -19.72 23.96
N ARG A 20 -12.07 -20.77 23.30
CA ARG A 20 -11.09 -21.69 23.88
C ARG A 20 -9.77 -21.04 24.19
N VAL A 21 -9.25 -20.20 23.27
CA VAL A 21 -7.97 -19.53 23.48
C VAL A 21 -8.06 -18.47 24.57
N ILE A 22 -9.20 -17.78 24.70
CA ILE A 22 -9.44 -16.84 25.79
C ILE A 22 -9.60 -17.58 27.13
N ASP A 23 -10.32 -18.70 27.18
CA ASP A 23 -10.46 -19.54 28.39
C ASP A 23 -9.09 -20.10 28.85
N ALA A 24 -8.12 -20.26 27.92
CA ALA A 24 -6.73 -20.63 28.22
C ALA A 24 -5.87 -19.44 28.66
N GLY A 25 -6.41 -18.23 28.78
CA GLY A 25 -5.71 -17.03 29.24
C GLY A 25 -4.96 -16.25 28.13
N ILE A 26 -5.18 -16.58 26.86
CA ILE A 26 -4.59 -15.83 25.74
C ILE A 26 -5.29 -14.47 25.58
N THR A 27 -4.51 -13.40 25.52
CA THR A 27 -5.02 -12.01 25.45
C THR A 27 -4.75 -11.30 24.14
N SER A 28 -4.01 -11.92 23.19
CA SER A 28 -3.76 -11.37 21.87
C SER A 28 -4.19 -12.36 20.80
N ILE A 29 -5.06 -11.93 19.91
CA ILE A 29 -5.65 -12.73 18.84
C ILE A 29 -5.25 -12.15 17.50
N TYR A 30 -4.73 -13.00 16.63
CA TYR A 30 -4.32 -12.66 15.29
C TYR A 30 -5.15 -13.48 14.29
N LEU A 31 -5.91 -12.81 13.43
CA LEU A 31 -6.59 -13.43 12.30
C LEU A 31 -5.89 -12.97 11.03
N GLU A 32 -5.14 -13.89 10.46
CA GLU A 32 -4.26 -13.66 9.34
C GLU A 32 -5.00 -13.76 8.01
N GLU A 33 -4.62 -12.88 7.08
CA GLU A 33 -4.99 -12.91 5.66
C GLU A 33 -6.51 -13.09 5.41
N PRO A 34 -7.33 -12.06 5.70
CA PRO A 34 -8.76 -12.11 5.41
C PRO A 34 -9.01 -12.04 3.89
N GLU A 35 -8.64 -13.09 3.19
CA GLU A 35 -8.52 -13.19 1.74
C GLU A 35 -9.69 -13.91 1.09
N PHE A 36 -10.23 -13.34 0.03
CA PHE A 36 -11.13 -14.02 -0.88
C PHE A 36 -10.64 -13.88 -2.33
N TRP A 37 -10.23 -14.98 -2.93
CA TRP A 37 -9.71 -14.94 -4.30
C TRP A 37 -10.81 -14.53 -5.28
N MET A 38 -10.49 -13.63 -6.20
CA MET A 38 -11.44 -13.16 -7.20
C MET A 38 -11.97 -14.30 -8.08
N ARG A 39 -11.18 -15.37 -8.27
CA ARG A 39 -11.59 -16.58 -8.99
C ARG A 39 -12.63 -17.42 -8.27
N GLY A 40 -12.81 -17.25 -6.96
CA GLY A 40 -13.87 -17.88 -6.15
C GLY A 40 -15.23 -17.22 -6.36
N GLY A 41 -16.25 -17.71 -5.64
CA GLY A 41 -17.60 -17.10 -5.68
C GLY A 41 -18.66 -17.93 -6.45
N TYR A 42 -18.40 -19.24 -6.66
CA TYR A 42 -19.31 -20.14 -7.37
C TYR A 42 -19.95 -21.20 -6.49
N SER A 43 -19.59 -21.28 -5.20
CA SER A 43 -20.19 -22.26 -4.28
C SER A 43 -21.63 -21.91 -3.90
N GLU A 44 -22.41 -22.91 -3.51
CA GLU A 44 -23.78 -22.69 -3.06
C GLU A 44 -23.85 -21.77 -1.82
N ALA A 45 -22.86 -21.85 -0.94
CA ALA A 45 -22.74 -20.93 0.20
C ALA A 45 -22.60 -19.47 -0.27
N PHE A 46 -21.74 -19.21 -1.26
CA PHE A 46 -21.57 -17.84 -1.81
C PHE A 46 -22.83 -17.36 -2.52
N LYS A 47 -23.49 -18.21 -3.31
CA LYS A 47 -24.74 -17.86 -3.97
C LYS A 47 -25.85 -17.53 -2.97
N SER A 48 -25.90 -18.23 -1.85
CA SER A 48 -26.82 -17.94 -0.75
C SER A 48 -26.52 -16.58 -0.12
N GLU A 49 -25.25 -16.26 0.17
CA GLU A 49 -24.86 -14.95 0.69
C GLU A 49 -25.12 -13.83 -0.31
N TRP A 50 -24.93 -14.07 -1.61
CA TRP A 50 -25.31 -13.12 -2.67
C TRP A 50 -26.79 -12.78 -2.64
N GLN A 51 -27.68 -13.81 -2.60
CA GLN A 51 -29.13 -13.61 -2.53
C GLN A 51 -29.54 -12.81 -1.29
N LYS A 52 -28.89 -13.06 -0.15
CA LYS A 52 -29.15 -12.29 1.08
C LYS A 52 -28.71 -10.83 0.97
N TYR A 53 -27.57 -10.59 0.38
CA TYR A 53 -26.96 -9.25 0.31
C TYR A 53 -27.60 -8.34 -0.72
N TYR A 54 -27.83 -8.87 -1.95
CA TYR A 54 -28.34 -8.10 -3.07
C TYR A 54 -29.87 -8.23 -3.27
N ASN A 55 -30.53 -9.19 -2.62
CA ASN A 55 -31.95 -9.47 -2.79
C ASN A 55 -32.38 -9.81 -4.23
N PHE A 56 -31.45 -10.37 -5.04
CA PHE A 56 -31.73 -10.93 -6.36
C PHE A 56 -30.86 -12.17 -6.63
N PRO A 57 -31.24 -13.03 -7.63
CA PRO A 57 -30.52 -14.27 -7.93
C PRO A 57 -29.04 -14.03 -8.27
N TRP A 58 -28.20 -14.96 -7.82
CA TRP A 58 -26.77 -14.93 -8.14
C TRP A 58 -26.50 -14.88 -9.65
N ARG A 59 -25.50 -14.10 -10.04
CA ARG A 59 -24.99 -13.97 -11.40
C ARG A 59 -23.52 -14.31 -11.44
N ALA A 60 -23.09 -15.05 -12.48
CA ALA A 60 -21.70 -15.45 -12.60
C ALA A 60 -20.81 -14.25 -12.93
N GLN A 61 -19.75 -14.08 -12.17
CA GLN A 61 -18.85 -12.91 -12.28
C GLN A 61 -18.20 -12.76 -13.67
N HIS A 62 -17.98 -13.86 -14.41
CA HIS A 62 -17.36 -13.83 -15.73
C HIS A 62 -18.28 -13.35 -16.86
N GLU A 63 -19.57 -13.17 -16.62
CA GLU A 63 -20.54 -12.81 -17.64
C GLU A 63 -20.55 -11.30 -17.97
N SER A 64 -20.20 -10.45 -17.00
CA SER A 64 -20.18 -9.01 -17.21
C SER A 64 -19.28 -8.26 -16.22
N PRO A 65 -18.83 -7.02 -16.56
CA PRO A 65 -18.14 -6.14 -15.63
C PRO A 65 -18.93 -5.88 -14.34
N GLU A 66 -20.25 -5.68 -14.46
CA GLU A 66 -21.14 -5.49 -13.32
C GLU A 66 -21.10 -6.70 -12.38
N ASN A 67 -21.27 -7.92 -12.89
CA ASN A 67 -21.24 -9.12 -12.08
C ASN A 67 -19.87 -9.34 -11.41
N THR A 68 -18.77 -9.01 -12.08
CA THR A 68 -17.42 -9.01 -11.50
C THR A 68 -17.33 -8.06 -10.30
N TYR A 69 -17.74 -6.82 -10.49
CA TYR A 69 -17.69 -5.79 -9.46
C TYR A 69 -18.53 -6.18 -8.23
N LEU A 70 -19.79 -6.56 -8.45
CA LEU A 70 -20.70 -6.99 -7.39
C LEU A 70 -20.19 -8.23 -6.65
N SER A 71 -19.64 -9.22 -7.38
CA SER A 71 -19.05 -10.41 -6.76
C SER A 71 -17.88 -10.07 -5.82
N ASN A 72 -16.98 -9.21 -6.26
CA ASN A 72 -15.83 -8.80 -5.45
C ASN A 72 -16.24 -7.88 -4.29
N LYS A 73 -17.21 -7.00 -4.48
CA LYS A 73 -17.80 -6.21 -3.39
C LYS A 73 -18.45 -7.09 -2.32
N LEU A 74 -19.15 -8.17 -2.71
CA LEU A 74 -19.69 -9.14 -1.74
C LEU A 74 -18.59 -9.86 -0.97
N LYS A 75 -17.51 -10.30 -1.65
CA LYS A 75 -16.35 -10.94 -1.00
C LYS A 75 -15.72 -10.03 0.07
N TYR A 76 -15.54 -8.76 -0.28
CA TYR A 76 -15.11 -7.72 0.66
C TYR A 76 -16.06 -7.63 1.87
N HIS A 77 -17.36 -7.52 1.63
CA HIS A 77 -18.36 -7.40 2.69
C HIS A 77 -18.38 -8.61 3.64
N LEU A 78 -18.25 -9.81 3.10
CA LEU A 78 -18.28 -11.05 3.90
C LEU A 78 -17.11 -11.11 4.89
N TYR A 79 -15.89 -10.78 4.47
CA TYR A 79 -14.75 -10.74 5.39
C TYR A 79 -14.79 -9.56 6.36
N TYR A 80 -15.23 -8.38 5.91
CA TYR A 80 -15.46 -7.24 6.79
C TYR A 80 -16.39 -7.61 7.95
N ASN A 81 -17.57 -8.16 7.61
CA ASN A 81 -18.56 -8.59 8.59
C ASN A 81 -18.06 -9.72 9.50
N ALA A 82 -17.31 -10.67 8.95
CA ALA A 82 -16.76 -11.77 9.74
C ALA A 82 -15.75 -11.28 10.79
N LEU A 83 -14.80 -10.44 10.39
CA LEU A 83 -13.79 -9.92 11.31
C LEU A 83 -14.41 -9.01 12.37
N ASP A 84 -15.34 -8.15 11.98
CA ASP A 84 -16.07 -7.31 12.94
C ASP A 84 -16.77 -8.17 14.02
N LYS A 85 -17.56 -9.15 13.60
CA LYS A 85 -18.28 -10.02 14.53
C LYS A 85 -17.37 -10.89 15.40
N ILE A 86 -16.30 -11.45 14.82
CA ILE A 86 -15.40 -12.34 15.56
C ILE A 86 -14.59 -11.54 16.59
N PHE A 87 -14.03 -10.38 16.21
CA PHE A 87 -13.25 -9.56 17.11
C PHE A 87 -14.10 -8.85 18.17
N THR A 88 -15.30 -8.40 17.83
CA THR A 88 -16.24 -7.85 18.80
C THR A 88 -16.58 -8.91 19.86
N TYR A 89 -16.92 -10.15 19.44
CA TYR A 89 -17.13 -11.26 20.36
C TYR A 89 -15.90 -11.52 21.25
N ALA A 90 -14.71 -11.54 20.67
CA ALA A 90 -13.47 -11.76 21.43
C ALA A 90 -13.29 -10.74 22.54
N LYS A 91 -13.50 -9.45 22.25
CA LYS A 91 -13.40 -8.37 23.25
C LYS A 91 -14.49 -8.47 24.32
N GLU A 92 -15.73 -8.71 23.94
CA GLU A 92 -16.85 -8.86 24.88
C GLU A 92 -16.69 -10.08 25.78
N TYR A 93 -16.32 -11.23 25.19
CA TYR A 93 -16.08 -12.45 25.95
C TYR A 93 -14.87 -12.30 26.90
N GLY A 94 -13.77 -11.73 26.42
CA GLY A 94 -12.59 -11.44 27.26
C GLY A 94 -12.94 -10.53 28.44
N LYS A 95 -13.69 -9.45 28.18
CA LYS A 95 -14.17 -8.55 29.23
C LYS A 95 -15.00 -9.28 30.30
N SER A 96 -15.86 -10.24 29.91
CA SER A 96 -16.63 -11.05 30.84
C SER A 96 -15.76 -11.95 31.73
N LYS A 97 -14.51 -12.22 31.31
CA LYS A 97 -13.49 -12.97 32.06
C LYS A 97 -12.51 -12.07 32.82
N GLY A 98 -12.67 -10.75 32.74
CA GLY A 98 -11.73 -9.79 33.33
C GLY A 98 -10.43 -9.62 32.52
N LEU A 99 -10.42 -10.01 31.24
CA LEU A 99 -9.27 -9.94 30.34
C LEU A 99 -9.44 -8.79 29.32
N ASP A 100 -8.35 -8.08 29.02
CA ASP A 100 -8.27 -7.08 27.96
C ASP A 100 -7.70 -7.74 26.68
N ILE A 101 -8.59 -8.13 25.77
CA ILE A 101 -8.22 -8.80 24.54
C ILE A 101 -7.77 -7.78 23.48
N LYS A 102 -6.62 -8.05 22.86
CA LYS A 102 -6.10 -7.32 21.70
C LYS A 102 -6.30 -8.13 20.43
N CYS A 103 -6.79 -7.47 19.37
CA CYS A 103 -7.12 -8.09 18.09
C CYS A 103 -6.29 -7.46 16.97
N TYR A 104 -5.58 -8.28 16.21
CA TYR A 104 -4.68 -7.86 15.14
C TYR A 104 -4.98 -8.59 13.84
N VAL A 105 -4.72 -7.93 12.73
CA VAL A 105 -4.86 -8.49 11.38
C VAL A 105 -3.48 -8.48 10.69
N PRO A 106 -2.76 -9.61 10.65
CA PRO A 106 -1.64 -9.77 9.73
C PRO A 106 -2.17 -9.86 8.30
N THR A 107 -1.68 -8.98 7.42
CA THR A 107 -2.27 -8.87 6.08
C THR A 107 -1.36 -8.13 5.09
N HIS A 108 -1.58 -8.37 3.80
CA HIS A 108 -0.87 -7.68 2.72
C HIS A 108 -1.49 -6.33 2.38
N SER A 109 -0.77 -5.50 1.65
CA SER A 109 -1.28 -4.21 1.18
C SER A 109 -2.36 -4.35 0.10
N LEU A 110 -3.20 -3.33 -0.06
CA LEU A 110 -4.16 -3.26 -1.17
C LEU A 110 -3.47 -3.35 -2.54
N ILE A 111 -2.23 -2.87 -2.65
CA ILE A 111 -1.43 -2.93 -3.88
C ILE A 111 -1.13 -4.39 -4.22
N ASN A 112 -0.66 -5.14 -3.25
CA ASN A 112 -0.34 -6.55 -3.41
C ASN A 112 -1.59 -7.38 -3.72
N TYR A 113 -2.64 -7.26 -2.92
CA TYR A 113 -3.90 -7.98 -3.15
C TYR A 113 -4.53 -7.67 -4.51
N THR A 114 -4.49 -6.41 -4.94
CA THR A 114 -4.95 -6.01 -6.27
C THR A 114 -4.17 -6.74 -7.37
N SER A 115 -2.84 -6.80 -7.25
CA SER A 115 -1.96 -7.48 -8.20
C SER A 115 -2.18 -9.00 -8.22
N TRP A 116 -2.45 -9.60 -7.07
CA TRP A 116 -2.68 -11.04 -6.93
C TRP A 116 -4.13 -11.47 -7.18
N GLN A 117 -5.03 -10.54 -7.51
CA GLN A 117 -6.44 -10.83 -7.74
C GLN A 117 -7.13 -11.42 -6.49
N ILE A 118 -6.87 -10.80 -5.35
CA ILE A 118 -7.44 -11.11 -4.04
C ILE A 118 -8.29 -9.93 -3.57
N VAL A 119 -9.36 -10.20 -2.84
CA VAL A 119 -10.22 -9.21 -2.19
C VAL A 119 -10.07 -9.32 -0.67
N SER A 120 -9.84 -8.18 -0.03
CA SER A 120 -9.74 -8.06 1.43
C SER A 120 -10.33 -6.71 1.89
N PRO A 121 -10.91 -6.60 3.10
CA PRO A 121 -11.55 -5.37 3.56
C PRO A 121 -10.63 -4.38 4.30
N GLU A 122 -9.33 -4.48 4.19
CA GLU A 122 -8.31 -3.92 5.08
C GLU A 122 -8.50 -2.48 5.52
N ALA A 123 -8.56 -1.53 4.58
CA ALA A 123 -8.67 -0.12 4.92
C ALA A 123 -9.97 0.20 5.69
N SER A 124 -11.02 -0.56 5.46
CA SER A 124 -12.29 -0.42 6.18
C SER A 124 -12.22 -0.98 7.59
N LEU A 125 -11.40 -2.01 7.83
CA LEU A 125 -11.22 -2.58 9.16
C LEU A 125 -10.51 -1.62 10.13
N ALA A 126 -9.69 -0.71 9.62
CA ALA A 126 -8.97 0.25 10.45
C ALA A 126 -9.90 1.15 11.27
N SER A 127 -11.14 1.39 10.84
CA SER A 127 -12.14 2.19 11.54
C SER A 127 -12.92 1.41 12.61
N LEU A 128 -12.80 0.09 12.69
CA LEU A 128 -13.52 -0.74 13.66
C LEU A 128 -12.85 -0.70 15.04
N ASP A 129 -13.64 -0.44 16.07
CA ASP A 129 -13.15 -0.37 17.46
C ASP A 129 -12.61 -1.71 17.97
N CYS A 130 -13.05 -2.82 17.38
CA CYS A 130 -12.59 -4.17 17.72
C CYS A 130 -11.18 -4.48 17.20
N VAL A 131 -10.60 -3.69 16.27
CA VAL A 131 -9.26 -3.91 15.70
C VAL A 131 -8.25 -3.00 16.39
N ASP A 132 -7.25 -3.57 17.06
CA ASP A 132 -6.19 -2.83 17.75
C ASP A 132 -5.01 -2.47 16.84
N GLY A 133 -4.73 -3.29 15.82
CA GLY A 133 -3.61 -3.06 14.93
C GLY A 133 -3.43 -4.10 13.83
N TYR A 134 -2.32 -3.95 13.13
CA TYR A 134 -2.00 -4.73 11.93
C TYR A 134 -0.54 -5.17 11.92
N ILE A 135 -0.27 -6.27 11.23
CA ILE A 135 1.07 -6.65 10.77
C ILE A 135 1.08 -6.50 9.25
N ALA A 136 1.88 -5.56 8.76
CA ALA A 136 2.04 -5.31 7.32
C ALA A 136 2.94 -6.40 6.73
N GLN A 137 2.35 -7.37 6.06
CA GLN A 137 3.06 -8.47 5.40
C GLN A 137 3.59 -8.00 4.04
N VAL A 138 4.71 -7.27 4.05
CA VAL A 138 5.44 -6.92 2.83
C VAL A 138 6.58 -7.92 2.68
N TRP A 139 6.31 -9.01 2.00
CA TRP A 139 7.33 -10.00 1.69
C TRP A 139 8.24 -9.50 0.57
N THR A 140 9.50 -9.91 0.60
CA THR A 140 10.40 -9.61 -0.51
C THR A 140 9.85 -10.11 -1.84
N GLY A 141 9.20 -11.28 -1.84
CA GLY A 141 8.53 -11.84 -3.01
C GLY A 141 7.36 -10.99 -3.53
N THR A 142 6.56 -10.35 -2.67
CA THR A 142 5.44 -9.49 -3.10
C THR A 142 5.93 -8.23 -3.78
N ALA A 143 7.00 -7.65 -3.27
CA ALA A 143 7.61 -6.44 -3.85
C ALA A 143 8.27 -6.69 -5.22
N ARG A 144 8.42 -7.96 -5.63
CA ARG A 144 8.98 -8.34 -6.94
C ARG A 144 7.94 -8.38 -8.06
N GLU A 145 6.68 -8.07 -7.81
CA GLU A 145 5.69 -7.99 -8.89
C GLU A 145 6.11 -6.94 -9.92
N PRO A 146 6.27 -7.33 -11.20
CA PRO A 146 6.74 -6.40 -12.21
C PRO A 146 5.69 -5.34 -12.53
N ASN A 147 6.14 -4.12 -12.78
CA ASN A 147 5.29 -3.02 -13.23
C ASN A 147 5.91 -2.28 -14.43
N PHE A 148 5.14 -1.39 -15.06
CA PHE A 148 5.61 -0.56 -16.15
C PHE A 148 6.09 0.81 -15.68
N TYR A 149 7.21 1.25 -16.22
CA TYR A 149 7.66 2.65 -16.23
C TYR A 149 8.50 2.92 -17.47
N ASN A 150 8.33 4.07 -18.11
CA ASN A 150 8.95 4.42 -19.38
C ASN A 150 8.79 3.34 -20.49
N GLY A 151 7.66 2.65 -20.52
CA GLY A 151 7.38 1.57 -21.45
C GLY A 151 8.10 0.24 -21.17
N VAL A 152 8.87 0.16 -20.08
CA VAL A 152 9.63 -1.04 -19.71
C VAL A 152 8.96 -1.74 -18.53
N GLN A 153 8.62 -3.01 -18.70
CA GLN A 153 8.15 -3.88 -17.63
C GLN A 153 9.34 -4.54 -16.93
N LYS A 154 9.47 -4.32 -15.62
CA LYS A 154 10.48 -4.99 -14.77
C LYS A 154 10.09 -4.99 -13.30
N GLU A 155 10.78 -5.79 -12.50
CA GLU A 155 10.73 -5.74 -11.04
C GLU A 155 11.36 -4.42 -10.56
N ARG A 156 10.64 -3.65 -9.73
CA ARG A 156 11.11 -2.41 -9.06
C ARG A 156 10.92 -2.57 -7.57
N VAL A 157 11.76 -3.41 -6.98
CA VAL A 157 11.57 -3.97 -5.64
C VAL A 157 11.52 -2.89 -4.55
N PHE A 158 12.43 -1.92 -4.59
CA PHE A 158 12.42 -0.84 -3.61
C PHE A 158 11.15 0.01 -3.71
N GLU A 159 10.77 0.44 -4.92
CA GLU A 159 9.60 1.27 -5.14
C GLU A 159 8.30 0.54 -4.77
N ASN A 160 8.18 -0.74 -5.12
CA ASN A 160 7.03 -1.55 -4.74
C ASN A 160 6.93 -1.69 -3.22
N ALA A 161 8.01 -2.10 -2.55
CA ALA A 161 8.03 -2.24 -1.10
C ALA A 161 7.75 -0.90 -0.40
N PHE A 162 8.31 0.21 -0.91
CA PHE A 162 8.03 1.54 -0.40
C PHE A 162 6.54 1.87 -0.47
N LEU A 163 5.89 1.61 -1.61
CA LEU A 163 4.47 1.85 -1.77
C LEU A 163 3.62 0.89 -0.91
N GLU A 164 4.00 -0.38 -0.79
CA GLU A 164 3.28 -1.37 0.01
C GLU A 164 3.32 -1.01 1.51
N TYR A 165 4.51 -0.72 2.06
CA TYR A 165 4.64 -0.24 3.46
C TYR A 165 3.92 1.10 3.67
N GLY A 166 3.98 2.01 2.70
CA GLY A 166 3.27 3.28 2.72
C GLY A 166 1.76 3.12 2.73
N CYS A 167 1.23 2.17 1.97
CA CYS A 167 -0.17 1.80 1.95
C CYS A 167 -0.64 1.36 3.34
N MET A 168 0.08 0.42 3.96
CA MET A 168 -0.27 -0.11 5.28
C MET A 168 -0.16 0.96 6.37
N LYS A 169 0.93 1.74 6.39
CA LYS A 169 1.11 2.86 7.32
C LYS A 169 -0.03 3.87 7.21
N SER A 170 -0.38 4.27 6.00
CA SER A 170 -1.41 5.30 5.76
C SER A 170 -2.81 4.80 6.09
N MET A 171 -3.07 3.50 6.01
CA MET A 171 -4.31 2.88 6.41
C MET A 171 -4.62 3.14 7.90
N THR A 172 -3.63 3.06 8.76
CA THR A 172 -3.80 3.11 10.21
C THR A 172 -3.48 4.47 10.85
N ALA A 173 -2.67 5.30 10.19
CA ALA A 173 -2.17 6.55 10.77
C ALA A 173 -3.27 7.50 11.31
N PRO A 174 -4.41 7.72 10.63
CA PRO A 174 -5.44 8.63 11.12
C PRO A 174 -6.12 8.18 12.41
N LEU A 175 -6.06 6.88 12.73
CA LEU A 175 -6.75 6.25 13.85
C LEU A 175 -5.79 5.80 14.95
N ASN A 176 -4.50 6.04 14.75
CA ASN A 176 -3.43 5.65 15.68
C ASN A 176 -3.48 4.15 16.07
N ARG A 177 -3.87 3.27 15.12
CA ARG A 177 -3.84 1.82 15.32
C ARG A 177 -2.39 1.35 15.31
N LYS A 178 -2.09 0.32 16.09
CA LYS A 178 -0.73 -0.27 16.12
C LYS A 178 -0.38 -0.86 14.76
N MET A 179 0.82 -0.57 14.27
CA MET A 179 1.35 -1.10 13.02
C MET A 179 2.70 -1.78 13.30
N TYR A 180 2.79 -3.06 12.93
CA TYR A 180 4.04 -3.80 12.85
C TYR A 180 4.42 -3.93 11.38
N PHE A 181 5.69 -3.71 11.03
CA PHE A 181 6.19 -4.03 9.70
C PHE A 181 6.87 -5.38 9.74
N LEU A 182 6.43 -6.28 8.85
CA LEU A 182 7.08 -7.55 8.64
C LEU A 182 8.32 -7.32 7.78
N THR A 183 9.44 -7.94 8.17
CA THR A 183 10.67 -8.01 7.38
C THR A 183 10.94 -9.46 6.99
N ASP A 184 11.14 -9.70 5.69
CA ASP A 184 11.24 -11.06 5.11
C ASP A 184 12.59 -11.25 4.40
N PRO A 185 13.58 -11.83 5.10
CA PRO A 185 14.92 -12.11 4.52
C PRO A 185 14.92 -13.14 3.41
N ILE A 186 13.95 -14.06 3.38
CA ILE A 186 13.91 -15.21 2.47
C ILE A 186 12.50 -15.37 1.91
N GLU A 187 12.35 -15.11 0.63
CA GLU A 187 11.09 -15.33 -0.08
C GLU A 187 10.86 -16.79 -0.47
N ASP A 188 9.66 -17.15 -0.87
CA ASP A 188 9.28 -18.52 -1.27
C ASP A 188 9.71 -18.93 -2.68
N ARG A 189 10.25 -18.01 -3.48
CA ARG A 189 10.73 -18.27 -4.84
C ARG A 189 12.07 -19.00 -4.78
N ALA A 190 12.28 -19.96 -5.70
CA ALA A 190 13.52 -20.75 -5.78
C ALA A 190 14.65 -19.92 -6.42
N LYS A 191 15.29 -19.08 -5.63
CA LYS A 191 16.41 -18.21 -6.03
C LYS A 191 17.71 -18.61 -5.32
N ASP A 192 18.84 -18.03 -5.74
CA ASP A 192 20.08 -18.12 -5.00
C ASP A 192 20.12 -17.14 -3.82
N TRP A 193 21.04 -17.34 -2.88
CA TRP A 193 21.12 -16.51 -1.68
C TRP A 193 21.56 -15.06 -1.99
N LEU A 194 22.30 -14.81 -3.07
CA LEU A 194 22.71 -13.46 -3.47
C LEU A 194 21.52 -12.65 -4.00
N ASP A 195 20.66 -13.29 -4.79
CA ASP A 195 19.40 -12.69 -5.23
C ASP A 195 18.52 -12.34 -4.02
N TYR A 196 18.35 -13.24 -3.04
CA TYR A 196 17.64 -12.94 -1.79
C TYR A 196 18.25 -11.76 -1.04
N LYS A 197 19.58 -11.72 -0.91
CA LYS A 197 20.29 -10.65 -0.22
C LYS A 197 19.99 -9.28 -0.84
N ILE A 198 20.11 -9.16 -2.15
CA ILE A 198 19.93 -7.89 -2.87
C ILE A 198 18.49 -7.39 -2.71
N ASN A 199 17.52 -8.27 -2.92
CA ASN A 199 16.11 -7.91 -2.85
C ASN A 199 15.66 -7.65 -1.40
N TYR A 200 16.20 -8.40 -0.42
CA TYR A 200 15.95 -8.12 0.99
C TYR A 200 16.51 -6.76 1.43
N GLN A 201 17.69 -6.37 0.97
CA GLN A 201 18.23 -5.04 1.26
C GLN A 201 17.33 -3.93 0.72
N ALA A 202 16.73 -4.11 -0.45
CA ALA A 202 15.78 -3.16 -1.02
C ALA A 202 14.50 -3.04 -0.17
N THR A 203 13.88 -4.16 0.22
CA THR A 203 12.68 -4.15 1.09
C THR A 203 12.99 -3.68 2.50
N PHE A 204 14.15 -4.04 3.05
CA PHE A 204 14.60 -3.58 4.36
C PHE A 204 14.82 -2.05 4.40
N ALA A 205 15.44 -1.48 3.37
CA ALA A 205 15.57 -0.03 3.27
C ALA A 205 14.20 0.65 3.14
N ALA A 206 13.29 0.08 2.33
CA ALA A 206 11.95 0.63 2.12
C ALA A 206 11.13 0.69 3.43
N GLN A 207 11.14 -0.37 4.26
CA GLN A 207 10.44 -0.34 5.55
C GLN A 207 10.96 0.75 6.48
N LEU A 208 12.26 1.01 6.47
CA LEU A 208 12.88 2.00 7.34
C LEU A 208 12.62 3.45 6.89
N MET A 209 12.10 3.67 5.68
CA MET A 209 11.69 5.00 5.21
C MET A 209 10.47 5.58 5.95
N TYR A 210 9.83 4.81 6.84
CA TYR A 210 8.65 5.23 7.61
C TYR A 210 8.97 5.46 9.08
N PRO A 211 9.41 6.68 9.48
CA PRO A 211 9.91 6.94 10.83
C PRO A 211 8.87 6.84 11.95
N MET A 212 7.57 6.78 11.61
CA MET A 212 6.49 6.61 12.58
C MET A 212 6.27 5.14 13.00
N VAL A 213 6.94 4.18 12.38
CA VAL A 213 6.86 2.75 12.73
C VAL A 213 8.19 2.31 13.33
N ASP A 214 8.16 1.70 14.52
CA ASP A 214 9.33 1.20 15.26
C ASP A 214 9.15 -0.23 15.77
N THR A 215 8.14 -0.93 15.26
CA THR A 215 7.86 -2.31 15.63
C THR A 215 7.89 -3.19 14.41
N TYR A 216 8.62 -4.31 14.54
CA TYR A 216 8.92 -5.18 13.40
C TYR A 216 8.66 -6.64 13.77
N GLU A 217 8.17 -7.41 12.80
CA GLU A 217 8.11 -8.86 12.83
C GLU A 217 9.16 -9.42 11.85
N VAL A 218 9.89 -10.46 12.24
CA VAL A 218 10.90 -11.09 11.38
C VAL A 218 10.36 -12.42 10.87
N MET A 219 10.20 -12.53 9.57
CA MET A 219 9.80 -13.75 8.85
C MET A 219 10.91 -14.18 7.87
N PRO A 220 11.04 -15.44 7.57
CA PRO A 220 10.52 -16.62 8.27
C PRO A 220 11.33 -16.94 9.55
N TRP A 221 10.98 -18.02 10.24
CA TRP A 221 11.69 -18.44 11.45
C TRP A 221 13.18 -18.78 11.19
N PRO A 222 14.03 -18.70 12.22
CA PRO A 222 15.50 -18.72 12.07
C PRO A 222 16.10 -19.95 11.38
N ASP A 223 15.54 -21.14 11.56
CA ASP A 223 16.05 -22.36 10.93
C ASP A 223 15.86 -22.33 9.39
N ARG A 224 14.77 -21.75 8.90
CA ARG A 224 14.57 -21.53 7.46
C ARG A 224 15.63 -20.58 6.90
N ILE A 225 15.99 -19.55 7.64
CA ILE A 225 17.00 -18.57 7.22
C ILE A 225 18.42 -19.15 7.28
N TYR A 226 18.84 -19.61 8.46
CA TYR A 226 20.25 -19.93 8.74
C TYR A 226 20.63 -21.38 8.43
N GLN A 227 19.67 -22.28 8.38
CA GLN A 227 19.90 -23.71 8.07
C GLN A 227 19.34 -24.13 6.72
N GLY A 228 18.57 -23.30 6.05
CA GLY A 228 18.02 -23.56 4.72
C GLY A 228 19.09 -23.78 3.66
N LEU A 229 18.72 -24.51 2.62
CA LEU A 229 19.58 -24.77 1.45
C LEU A 229 19.02 -23.99 0.26
N TYR A 230 19.85 -23.14 -0.33
CA TYR A 230 19.51 -22.25 -1.43
C TYR A 230 20.23 -22.65 -2.69
N ARG A 231 19.60 -22.44 -3.86
CA ARG A 231 20.18 -22.75 -5.16
C ARG A 231 21.49 -21.97 -5.35
N ILE A 232 22.49 -22.64 -5.94
CA ILE A 232 23.67 -21.96 -6.46
C ILE A 232 23.33 -21.50 -7.89
N ALA A 233 23.56 -20.22 -8.19
CA ALA A 233 23.26 -19.62 -9.48
C ALA A 233 23.86 -20.44 -10.64
N GLY A 234 23.04 -20.74 -11.67
CA GLY A 234 23.45 -21.50 -12.84
C GLY A 234 23.62 -23.00 -12.64
N THR A 235 23.26 -23.56 -11.46
CA THR A 235 23.36 -24.99 -11.16
C THR A 235 22.10 -25.55 -10.51
N ASP A 236 22.01 -26.89 -10.40
CA ASP A 236 20.96 -27.57 -9.62
C ASP A 236 21.41 -27.87 -8.16
N GLN A 237 22.63 -27.48 -7.80
CA GLN A 237 23.16 -27.66 -6.45
C GLN A 237 22.58 -26.60 -5.51
N LYS A 238 22.58 -26.95 -4.22
CA LYS A 238 22.11 -26.06 -3.14
C LYS A 238 23.17 -25.95 -2.06
N GLU A 239 23.27 -24.77 -1.46
CA GLU A 239 24.18 -24.48 -0.34
C GLU A 239 23.48 -23.65 0.73
N ARG A 240 24.07 -23.58 1.91
CA ARG A 240 23.67 -22.63 2.97
C ARG A 240 24.18 -21.24 2.63
N ILE A 241 23.53 -20.21 3.20
CA ILE A 241 24.05 -18.84 3.13
C ILE A 241 25.46 -18.78 3.75
N PRO A 242 26.38 -17.96 3.20
CA PRO A 242 27.70 -17.73 3.80
C PRO A 242 27.59 -17.20 5.22
N ARG A 243 28.51 -17.59 6.10
CA ARG A 243 28.54 -17.10 7.50
C ARG A 243 28.63 -15.58 7.59
N SER A 244 29.41 -14.96 6.70
CA SER A 244 29.51 -13.48 6.64
C SER A 244 28.16 -12.83 6.36
N TYR A 245 27.37 -13.37 5.42
CA TYR A 245 26.02 -12.87 5.15
C TYR A 245 25.07 -13.17 6.33
N SER A 246 25.17 -14.34 6.94
CA SER A 246 24.40 -14.66 8.13
C SER A 246 24.66 -13.65 9.27
N THR A 247 25.93 -13.30 9.52
CA THR A 247 26.32 -12.29 10.53
C THR A 247 25.79 -10.90 10.17
N GLN A 248 25.94 -10.49 8.92
CA GLN A 248 25.40 -9.21 8.43
C GLN A 248 23.89 -9.13 8.64
N MET A 249 23.14 -10.15 8.22
CA MET A 249 21.69 -10.20 8.38
C MET A 249 21.26 -10.15 9.85
N GLN A 250 21.95 -10.88 10.74
CA GLN A 250 21.74 -10.80 12.18
C GLN A 250 21.96 -9.38 12.70
N THR A 251 23.01 -8.70 12.25
CA THR A 251 23.29 -7.32 12.62
C THR A 251 22.18 -6.39 12.16
N MET A 252 21.75 -6.51 10.91
CA MET A 252 20.62 -5.73 10.36
C MET A 252 19.35 -5.90 11.19
N VAL A 253 18.97 -7.15 11.47
CA VAL A 253 17.76 -7.46 12.27
C VAL A 253 17.88 -6.93 13.69
N ASN A 254 19.06 -7.10 14.34
CA ASN A 254 19.28 -6.62 15.70
C ASN A 254 19.17 -5.08 15.81
N THR A 255 19.56 -4.33 14.78
CA THR A 255 19.41 -2.87 14.78
C THR A 255 17.98 -2.40 14.84
N LEU A 256 17.01 -3.23 14.43
CA LEU A 256 15.58 -2.90 14.55
C LEU A 256 15.15 -2.67 16.01
N ASN A 257 15.84 -3.26 16.98
CA ASN A 257 15.60 -3.03 18.41
C ASN A 257 15.98 -1.59 18.86
N ASP A 258 16.87 -0.93 18.12
CA ASP A 258 17.31 0.45 18.42
C ASP A 258 16.52 1.51 17.66
N ILE A 259 15.76 1.10 16.65
CA ILE A 259 14.94 2.02 15.87
C ILE A 259 13.80 2.55 16.73
N ARG A 260 13.62 3.87 16.71
CA ARG A 260 12.55 4.57 17.46
C ARG A 260 11.75 5.43 16.49
N THR A 261 10.51 5.72 16.88
CA THR A 261 9.66 6.67 16.15
C THR A 261 10.25 8.07 16.16
N SER A 262 10.06 8.81 15.09
CA SER A 262 10.46 10.21 14.99
C SER A 262 9.60 11.00 14.00
N ASP A 263 9.66 12.34 14.09
CA ASP A 263 9.02 13.27 13.16
C ASP A 263 9.86 13.58 11.91
N LYS A 264 10.97 12.88 11.75
CA LYS A 264 11.83 13.06 10.56
C LYS A 264 11.06 12.71 9.30
N LYS A 265 11.36 13.43 8.23
CA LYS A 265 10.77 13.20 6.91
C LYS A 265 11.84 12.67 5.95
N ILE A 266 11.39 11.87 5.01
CA ILE A 266 12.20 11.51 3.84
C ILE A 266 12.55 12.79 3.09
N THR A 267 13.79 12.93 2.65
CA THR A 267 14.20 14.05 1.80
C THR A 267 13.37 14.05 0.51
N GLY A 268 12.92 15.23 0.07
CA GLY A 268 12.02 15.35 -1.09
C GLY A 268 10.52 15.22 -0.76
N THR A 269 10.14 15.05 0.53
CA THR A 269 8.73 15.10 0.95
C THR A 269 8.16 16.50 0.71
N GLN A 270 7.16 16.60 -0.17
CA GLN A 270 6.59 17.87 -0.63
C GLN A 270 5.06 17.95 -0.47
N GLY A 271 4.47 17.05 0.32
CA GLY A 271 3.03 17.05 0.61
C GLY A 271 2.17 16.66 -0.59
N ILE A 272 2.62 15.68 -1.37
CA ILE A 272 1.88 15.14 -2.51
C ILE A 272 1.37 13.75 -2.16
N GLY A 273 0.06 13.57 -2.28
CA GLY A 273 -0.62 12.30 -2.02
C GLY A 273 -1.24 11.69 -3.26
N VAL A 274 -1.43 10.36 -3.22
CA VAL A 274 -2.17 9.59 -4.23
C VAL A 274 -3.30 8.84 -3.53
N LEU A 275 -4.53 9.05 -3.99
CA LEU A 275 -5.73 8.44 -3.43
C LEU A 275 -5.89 7.00 -3.91
N MET A 276 -6.23 6.12 -2.99
CA MET A 276 -6.59 4.73 -3.25
C MET A 276 -7.80 4.30 -2.42
N ALA A 277 -8.42 3.19 -2.77
CA ALA A 277 -9.60 2.66 -2.10
C ALA A 277 -9.63 1.13 -2.16
N ASN A 278 -10.36 0.47 -1.24
CA ASN A 278 -10.57 -0.98 -1.26
C ASN A 278 -11.13 -1.48 -2.61
N SER A 279 -11.90 -0.66 -3.30
CA SER A 279 -12.48 -0.98 -4.61
C SER A 279 -11.46 -1.16 -5.74
N LEU A 280 -10.16 -0.83 -5.53
CA LEU A 280 -9.08 -1.25 -6.43
C LEU A 280 -9.12 -2.75 -6.74
N MET A 281 -9.55 -3.56 -5.78
CA MET A 281 -9.66 -5.01 -5.92
C MET A 281 -10.91 -5.45 -6.69
N PHE A 282 -11.89 -4.56 -6.95
CA PHE A 282 -13.21 -5.01 -7.45
C PHE A 282 -13.27 -5.23 -8.94
N GLN A 283 -12.36 -4.65 -9.72
CA GLN A 283 -12.42 -4.67 -11.20
C GLN A 283 -11.21 -5.34 -11.87
N ARG A 284 -10.53 -6.25 -11.16
CA ARG A 284 -9.27 -6.87 -11.66
C ARG A 284 -9.45 -8.22 -12.37
N PHE A 285 -10.43 -9.00 -11.97
CA PHE A 285 -10.63 -10.34 -12.52
C PHE A 285 -12.09 -10.79 -12.40
N PRO A 286 -12.65 -11.45 -13.43
CA PRO A 286 -12.05 -11.70 -14.75
C PRO A 286 -11.92 -10.43 -15.60
N ASN A 287 -11.05 -10.47 -16.61
CA ASN A 287 -10.91 -9.38 -17.56
C ASN A 287 -12.14 -9.29 -18.48
N HIS A 288 -12.54 -8.09 -18.82
CA HIS A 288 -13.65 -7.80 -19.73
C HIS A 288 -13.19 -6.83 -20.83
N ASN A 289 -13.86 -6.92 -21.99
CA ASN A 289 -13.62 -6.00 -23.09
C ASN A 289 -13.88 -4.54 -22.65
N GLY A 290 -13.00 -3.63 -23.06
CA GLY A 290 -13.08 -2.22 -22.70
C GLY A 290 -12.40 -1.86 -21.37
N TYR A 291 -11.85 -2.85 -20.65
CA TYR A 291 -11.01 -2.61 -19.49
C TYR A 291 -9.62 -3.25 -19.68
N ASP A 292 -8.62 -2.42 -19.67
CA ASP A 292 -7.22 -2.83 -19.77
C ASP A 292 -6.37 -2.00 -18.80
N ASP A 293 -5.72 -2.66 -17.85
CA ASP A 293 -4.85 -2.05 -16.85
C ASP A 293 -3.64 -2.99 -16.58
N PRO A 294 -2.72 -3.09 -17.56
CA PRO A 294 -1.62 -4.05 -17.50
C PRO A 294 -0.71 -3.78 -16.31
N GLN A 295 -0.45 -4.80 -15.51
CA GLN A 295 0.41 -4.72 -14.32
C GLN A 295 0.06 -3.55 -13.38
N PHE A 296 -1.24 -3.29 -13.22
CA PHE A 296 -1.76 -2.23 -12.35
C PHE A 296 -1.23 -0.82 -12.71
N SER A 297 -1.06 -0.59 -14.02
CA SER A 297 -0.44 0.64 -14.56
C SER A 297 -1.20 1.91 -14.22
N SER A 298 -2.52 1.87 -13.99
CA SER A 298 -3.27 3.07 -13.58
C SER A 298 -2.90 3.55 -12.17
N PHE A 299 -2.50 2.65 -11.27
CA PHE A 299 -1.96 3.03 -9.96
C PHE A 299 -0.51 3.48 -10.08
N TYR A 300 0.34 2.67 -10.73
CA TYR A 300 1.76 2.99 -10.89
C TYR A 300 1.98 4.25 -11.73
N GLY A 301 1.08 4.58 -12.65
CA GLY A 301 1.10 5.83 -13.41
C GLY A 301 0.94 7.08 -12.56
N GLN A 302 0.23 6.98 -11.43
CA GLN A 302 0.11 8.09 -10.48
C GLN A 302 1.31 8.20 -9.54
N THR A 303 2.04 7.12 -9.28
CA THR A 303 3.07 7.04 -8.24
C THR A 303 4.49 7.05 -8.77
N LEU A 304 4.84 6.17 -9.72
CA LEU A 304 6.21 6.00 -10.21
C LEU A 304 6.82 7.27 -10.83
N PRO A 305 6.09 8.09 -11.61
CA PRO A 305 6.63 9.35 -12.12
C PRO A 305 7.17 10.29 -11.05
N LEU A 306 6.57 10.26 -9.85
CA LEU A 306 6.99 11.07 -8.71
C LEU A 306 8.14 10.41 -7.96
N LEU A 307 8.05 9.11 -7.65
CA LEU A 307 9.12 8.38 -6.97
C LEU A 307 10.44 8.45 -7.76
N LYS A 308 10.37 8.25 -9.08
CA LYS A 308 11.55 8.31 -9.97
C LYS A 308 12.15 9.74 -10.09
N ARG A 309 11.44 10.75 -9.60
CA ARG A 309 11.94 12.13 -9.48
C ARG A 309 12.32 12.50 -8.04
N GLY A 310 12.44 11.51 -7.14
CA GLY A 310 12.84 11.73 -5.76
C GLY A 310 11.78 12.42 -4.91
N ILE A 311 10.52 12.26 -5.28
CA ILE A 311 9.35 12.80 -4.56
C ILE A 311 8.62 11.64 -3.90
N PRO A 312 8.81 11.40 -2.59
CA PRO A 312 8.05 10.39 -1.87
C PRO A 312 6.58 10.79 -1.80
N VAL A 313 5.70 9.92 -2.26
CA VAL A 313 4.25 10.13 -2.23
C VAL A 313 3.63 9.56 -0.96
N GLU A 314 2.62 10.26 -0.42
CA GLU A 314 1.77 9.73 0.64
C GLU A 314 0.59 9.00 0.01
N LEU A 315 0.37 7.73 0.38
CA LEU A 315 -0.83 7.03 -0.04
C LEU A 315 -1.99 7.41 0.87
N VAL A 316 -3.13 7.73 0.28
CA VAL A 316 -4.31 8.21 1.00
C VAL A 316 -5.46 7.25 0.76
N HIS A 317 -5.97 6.63 1.81
CA HIS A 317 -7.14 5.75 1.70
C HIS A 317 -8.43 6.57 1.68
N MET A 318 -9.27 6.31 0.68
CA MET A 318 -10.57 6.97 0.55
C MET A 318 -11.45 6.73 1.78
N GLU A 319 -11.39 5.53 2.34
CA GLU A 319 -12.10 5.10 3.54
C GLU A 319 -11.70 5.92 4.79
N ASN A 320 -10.53 6.53 4.77
CA ASN A 320 -10.01 7.38 5.85
C ASN A 320 -10.32 8.89 5.66
N THR A 321 -10.95 9.28 4.56
CA THR A 321 -11.29 10.70 4.30
C THR A 321 -12.17 11.36 5.35
N PRO A 322 -13.01 10.64 6.15
CA PRO A 322 -13.73 11.23 7.28
C PRO A 322 -12.82 11.79 8.40
N PHE A 323 -11.58 11.28 8.50
CA PHE A 323 -10.64 11.69 9.55
C PHE A 323 -9.78 12.87 9.08
N LYS A 324 -9.72 13.93 9.85
CA LYS A 324 -8.99 15.18 9.51
C LYS A 324 -7.48 14.94 9.33
N GLU A 325 -6.93 14.03 10.09
CA GLU A 325 -5.52 13.65 10.09
C GLU A 325 -5.09 13.06 8.75
N THR A 326 -6.01 12.47 7.98
CA THR A 326 -5.77 11.90 6.65
C THR A 326 -5.15 12.90 5.67
N PHE A 327 -5.56 14.17 5.76
CA PHE A 327 -5.08 15.23 4.87
C PHE A 327 -3.94 16.07 5.45
N LYS A 328 -3.47 15.73 6.67
CA LYS A 328 -2.45 16.51 7.35
C LYS A 328 -1.13 16.52 6.57
N GLY A 329 -0.63 17.72 6.27
CA GLY A 329 0.62 17.91 5.52
C GLY A 329 0.50 17.76 4.01
N LEU A 330 -0.70 17.46 3.48
CA LEU A 330 -0.94 17.38 2.04
C LEU A 330 -1.25 18.76 1.45
N HIS A 331 -0.66 19.02 0.31
CA HIS A 331 -0.92 20.20 -0.54
C HIS A 331 -1.63 19.81 -1.82
N ILE A 332 -1.25 18.67 -2.39
CA ILE A 332 -1.77 18.11 -3.64
C ILE A 332 -2.21 16.68 -3.40
N LEU A 333 -3.36 16.32 -3.90
CA LEU A 333 -3.89 14.96 -3.93
C LEU A 333 -4.22 14.57 -5.36
N VAL A 334 -3.61 13.51 -5.85
CA VAL A 334 -3.90 12.93 -7.17
C VAL A 334 -4.88 11.78 -7.00
N MET A 335 -5.81 11.63 -7.91
CA MET A 335 -6.77 10.52 -7.92
C MET A 335 -7.22 10.15 -9.33
N SER A 336 -7.76 8.94 -9.44
CA SER A 336 -8.38 8.43 -10.67
C SER A 336 -9.49 7.45 -10.34
N TYR A 337 -10.57 7.50 -11.13
CA TYR A 337 -11.60 6.45 -11.12
C TYR A 337 -11.46 5.44 -12.27
N SER A 338 -10.30 5.41 -12.92
CA SER A 338 -10.03 4.42 -13.97
C SER A 338 -9.82 3.00 -13.40
N ASN A 339 -9.33 2.87 -12.17
CA ASN A 339 -9.00 1.57 -11.55
C ASN A 339 -9.69 1.30 -10.20
N MET A 340 -10.48 2.23 -9.70
CA MET A 340 -11.26 2.11 -8.47
C MET A 340 -12.58 2.88 -8.60
N LYS A 341 -13.51 2.65 -7.68
CA LYS A 341 -14.76 3.41 -7.59
C LYS A 341 -15.06 3.74 -6.12
N PRO A 342 -15.72 4.87 -5.82
CA PRO A 342 -16.06 5.24 -4.44
C PRO A 342 -17.19 4.36 -3.90
N MET A 343 -16.98 3.71 -2.76
CA MET A 343 -17.99 2.85 -2.15
C MET A 343 -19.14 3.63 -1.50
N LYS A 344 -18.93 4.91 -1.18
CA LYS A 344 -19.91 5.78 -0.52
C LYS A 344 -19.86 7.20 -1.08
N PRO A 345 -21.00 7.89 -1.23
CA PRO A 345 -21.06 9.26 -1.73
C PRO A 345 -20.42 10.28 -0.78
N GLU A 346 -20.40 10.00 0.52
CA GLU A 346 -19.87 10.91 1.55
C GLU A 346 -18.37 11.20 1.36
N TYR A 347 -17.62 10.29 0.77
CA TYR A 347 -16.19 10.51 0.51
C TYR A 347 -15.96 11.75 -0.36
N HIS A 348 -16.84 12.02 -1.31
CA HIS A 348 -16.78 13.21 -2.14
C HIS A 348 -17.00 14.52 -1.34
N ASN A 349 -17.80 14.48 -0.27
CA ASN A 349 -17.99 15.64 0.59
C ASN A 349 -16.69 15.99 1.33
N TYR A 350 -15.98 14.99 1.87
CA TYR A 350 -14.72 15.22 2.57
C TYR A 350 -13.61 15.72 1.64
N LEU A 351 -13.53 15.16 0.42
CA LEU A 351 -12.60 15.64 -0.61
C LEU A 351 -12.91 17.08 -1.01
N ALA A 352 -14.18 17.40 -1.27
CA ALA A 352 -14.62 18.75 -1.61
C ALA A 352 -14.32 19.75 -0.48
N ASP A 353 -14.57 19.37 0.77
CA ASP A 353 -14.25 20.19 1.94
C ASP A 353 -12.74 20.48 2.09
N TRP A 354 -11.91 19.47 1.83
CA TRP A 354 -10.46 19.64 1.85
C TRP A 354 -9.99 20.59 0.75
N VAL A 355 -10.50 20.44 -0.48
CA VAL A 355 -10.21 21.37 -1.60
C VAL A 355 -10.69 22.77 -1.26
N LYS A 356 -11.94 22.93 -0.77
CA LYS A 356 -12.51 24.22 -0.41
C LYS A 356 -11.65 25.01 0.61
N LYS A 357 -10.95 24.30 1.51
CA LYS A 357 -10.02 24.85 2.50
C LYS A 357 -8.64 25.18 1.94
N GLY A 358 -8.38 24.85 0.68
CA GLY A 358 -7.14 25.22 -0.01
C GLY A 358 -6.31 24.07 -0.55
N GLY A 359 -6.77 22.83 -0.47
CA GLY A 359 -6.14 21.69 -1.13
C GLY A 359 -6.19 21.80 -2.67
N ILE A 360 -5.30 21.11 -3.33
CA ILE A 360 -5.31 20.96 -4.79
C ILE A 360 -5.64 19.50 -5.11
N LEU A 361 -6.75 19.25 -5.79
CA LEU A 361 -7.12 17.95 -6.29
C LEU A 361 -6.77 17.86 -7.78
N ILE A 362 -5.99 16.84 -8.17
CA ILE A 362 -5.70 16.53 -9.56
C ILE A 362 -6.43 15.22 -9.89
N TYR A 363 -7.44 15.33 -10.73
CA TYR A 363 -8.20 14.20 -11.23
C TYR A 363 -7.64 13.77 -12.60
N CYS A 364 -7.25 12.49 -12.70
CA CYS A 364 -6.79 11.90 -13.96
C CYS A 364 -7.76 10.79 -14.36
N GLY A 365 -8.30 10.84 -15.58
CA GLY A 365 -9.18 9.78 -16.08
C GLY A 365 -10.10 10.21 -17.19
N GLU A 366 -10.33 9.30 -18.12
CA GLU A 366 -11.29 9.47 -19.24
C GLU A 366 -12.71 9.09 -18.83
N ASP A 367 -12.87 8.29 -17.76
CA ASP A 367 -14.15 7.80 -17.23
C ASP A 367 -14.96 6.96 -18.24
N ILE A 368 -14.26 6.17 -19.07
CA ILE A 368 -14.86 5.38 -20.16
C ILE A 368 -14.77 3.86 -19.94
N ASP A 369 -14.12 3.41 -18.86
CA ASP A 369 -14.06 1.98 -18.57
C ASP A 369 -15.44 1.40 -18.24
N PRO A 370 -15.68 0.09 -18.50
CA PRO A 370 -17.01 -0.50 -18.36
C PRO A 370 -17.53 -0.58 -16.91
N TYR A 371 -16.70 -0.31 -15.93
CA TYR A 371 -17.10 -0.29 -14.51
C TYR A 371 -17.69 1.07 -14.09
N GLN A 372 -17.64 2.10 -14.93
CA GLN A 372 -18.29 3.38 -14.64
C GLN A 372 -19.82 3.25 -14.52
N THR A 373 -20.41 2.27 -15.23
CA THR A 373 -21.85 2.06 -15.33
C THR A 373 -22.39 0.92 -14.46
N VAL A 374 -21.56 0.30 -13.58
CA VAL A 374 -22.05 -0.72 -12.66
C VAL A 374 -23.12 -0.14 -11.74
N LEU A 375 -24.14 -0.96 -11.39
CA LEU A 375 -25.25 -0.54 -10.53
C LEU A 375 -24.77 -0.29 -9.10
N GLU A 376 -24.56 0.97 -8.79
CA GLU A 376 -24.08 1.46 -7.51
C GLU A 376 -24.78 2.78 -7.14
N TRP A 377 -24.48 3.31 -5.95
CA TRP A 377 -25.12 4.50 -5.40
C TRP A 377 -25.14 5.71 -6.36
N TRP A 378 -24.18 5.82 -7.31
CA TRP A 378 -24.15 6.97 -8.23
C TRP A 378 -25.14 6.87 -9.38
N ASN A 379 -25.70 5.70 -9.65
CA ASN A 379 -26.68 5.49 -10.72
C ASN A 379 -27.92 4.68 -10.29
N THR A 380 -28.15 4.54 -8.98
CA THR A 380 -29.32 3.91 -8.37
C THR A 380 -29.98 4.86 -7.37
N ASP A 381 -31.12 4.48 -6.81
CA ASP A 381 -31.83 5.21 -5.76
C ASP A 381 -32.14 6.69 -6.10
N GLY A 382 -32.43 6.96 -7.37
CA GLY A 382 -32.73 8.31 -7.88
C GLY A 382 -31.51 9.11 -8.34
N ASN A 383 -30.31 8.54 -8.27
CA ASN A 383 -29.12 9.13 -8.87
C ASN A 383 -28.97 8.66 -10.33
N GLU A 384 -28.54 9.58 -11.21
CA GLU A 384 -28.39 9.37 -12.65
C GLU A 384 -27.02 9.81 -13.16
N TYR A 385 -25.96 9.60 -12.36
CA TYR A 385 -24.59 9.92 -12.80
C TYR A 385 -24.07 8.80 -13.71
N LYS A 386 -23.46 9.18 -14.83
CA LYS A 386 -22.86 8.23 -15.79
C LYS A 386 -21.56 7.64 -15.26
N ALA A 387 -20.87 8.37 -14.40
CA ALA A 387 -19.65 7.98 -13.73
C ALA A 387 -19.63 8.59 -12.32
N PRO A 388 -18.96 7.97 -11.34
CA PRO A 388 -18.88 8.53 -9.99
C PRO A 388 -18.15 9.88 -9.95
N SER A 389 -17.28 10.18 -10.91
CA SER A 389 -16.60 11.46 -11.04
C SER A 389 -17.57 12.63 -11.27
N GLU A 390 -18.71 12.39 -11.93
CA GLU A 390 -19.74 13.42 -12.14
C GLU A 390 -20.26 13.97 -10.80
N HIS A 391 -20.52 13.08 -9.83
CA HIS A 391 -20.92 13.50 -8.48
C HIS A 391 -19.78 14.22 -7.75
N LEU A 392 -18.53 13.78 -7.90
CA LEU A 392 -17.36 14.45 -7.31
C LEU A 392 -17.26 15.90 -7.83
N PHE A 393 -17.36 16.10 -9.13
CA PHE A 393 -17.27 17.43 -9.73
C PHE A 393 -18.45 18.33 -9.35
N GLU A 394 -19.65 17.78 -9.29
CA GLU A 394 -20.84 18.52 -8.84
C GLU A 394 -20.70 19.01 -7.39
N LYS A 395 -20.11 18.19 -6.48
CA LYS A 395 -19.79 18.59 -5.10
C LYS A 395 -18.81 19.76 -5.02
N MET A 396 -18.04 19.98 -6.07
CA MET A 396 -17.09 21.10 -6.20
C MET A 396 -17.60 22.22 -7.10
N ASN A 397 -18.91 22.27 -7.36
CA ASN A 397 -19.58 23.26 -8.20
C ASN A 397 -19.04 23.33 -9.65
N LEU A 398 -18.57 22.21 -10.18
CA LEU A 398 -18.21 22.07 -11.58
C LEU A 398 -19.37 21.44 -12.36
N SER A 399 -19.33 21.52 -13.68
CA SER A 399 -20.20 20.69 -14.52
C SER A 399 -19.91 19.20 -14.25
N ARG A 400 -20.90 18.34 -14.51
CA ARG A 400 -20.75 16.88 -14.29
C ARG A 400 -19.59 16.27 -15.10
N ASN A 401 -19.35 16.79 -16.29
CA ASN A 401 -18.22 16.37 -17.13
C ASN A 401 -17.39 17.59 -17.55
N PRO A 402 -16.54 18.13 -16.64
CA PRO A 402 -15.69 19.26 -16.97
C PRO A 402 -14.62 18.83 -17.98
N GLY A 403 -14.30 19.72 -18.90
CA GLY A 403 -13.16 19.53 -19.80
C GLY A 403 -11.83 19.50 -19.06
N GLU A 404 -10.75 19.19 -19.79
CA GLU A 404 -9.40 19.34 -19.26
C GLU A 404 -9.14 20.81 -18.88
N GLY A 405 -8.56 21.03 -17.68
CA GLY A 405 -8.30 22.39 -17.22
C GLY A 405 -8.16 22.55 -15.71
N THR A 406 -8.05 23.80 -15.30
CA THR A 406 -7.88 24.21 -13.89
C THR A 406 -9.09 25.01 -13.44
N TYR A 407 -9.72 24.57 -12.37
CA TYR A 407 -10.96 25.13 -11.82
C TYR A 407 -10.75 25.56 -10.37
N ARG A 408 -11.24 26.74 -10.02
CA ARG A 408 -11.19 27.23 -8.65
C ARG A 408 -12.38 26.72 -7.84
N TYR A 409 -12.13 26.23 -6.64
CA TYR A 409 -13.19 25.87 -5.70
C TYR A 409 -12.82 26.33 -4.28
N GLY A 410 -13.55 27.30 -3.75
CA GLY A 410 -13.22 27.94 -2.47
C GLY A 410 -11.82 28.57 -2.48
N LYS A 411 -10.98 28.16 -1.54
CA LYS A 411 -9.57 28.56 -1.47
C LYS A 411 -8.63 27.61 -2.26
N GLY A 412 -9.15 26.50 -2.73
CA GLY A 412 -8.40 25.46 -3.42
C GLY A 412 -8.65 25.41 -4.93
N THR A 413 -8.18 24.35 -5.52
CA THR A 413 -8.14 24.15 -6.98
C THR A 413 -8.44 22.70 -7.33
N VAL A 414 -9.22 22.50 -8.38
CA VAL A 414 -9.39 21.20 -9.04
C VAL A 414 -8.72 21.28 -10.40
N ILE A 415 -7.85 20.35 -10.69
CA ILE A 415 -7.21 20.21 -12.02
C ILE A 415 -7.73 18.91 -12.62
N VAL A 416 -8.27 18.98 -13.82
CA VAL A 416 -8.81 17.84 -14.55
C VAL A 416 -7.89 17.52 -15.72
N MET A 417 -7.37 16.29 -15.73
CA MET A 417 -6.62 15.69 -16.83
C MET A 417 -7.47 14.56 -17.40
N ARG A 418 -7.85 14.67 -18.68
CA ARG A 418 -8.67 13.65 -19.38
C ARG A 418 -7.77 12.61 -20.04
N GLU A 419 -6.97 11.96 -19.21
CA GLU A 419 -6.05 10.90 -19.59
C GLU A 419 -5.95 9.88 -18.45
N ASP A 420 -6.07 8.59 -18.79
CA ASP A 420 -5.92 7.51 -17.81
C ASP A 420 -4.47 7.37 -17.35
N PRO A 421 -4.22 7.26 -16.04
CA PRO A 421 -2.85 7.24 -15.52
C PRO A 421 -1.96 6.11 -16.07
N LYS A 422 -2.52 5.00 -16.54
CA LYS A 422 -1.75 3.92 -17.19
C LYS A 422 -0.91 4.43 -18.36
N HIS A 423 -1.38 5.46 -19.08
CA HIS A 423 -0.67 6.01 -20.23
C HIS A 423 0.64 6.71 -19.82
N PHE A 424 0.74 7.20 -18.59
CA PHE A 424 1.96 7.85 -18.09
C PHE A 424 3.14 6.92 -17.95
N VAL A 425 2.93 5.58 -17.86
CA VAL A 425 4.00 4.61 -17.62
C VAL A 425 4.19 3.61 -18.77
N LEU A 426 3.18 3.42 -19.63
CA LEU A 426 3.23 2.45 -20.73
C LEU A 426 4.08 2.88 -21.93
N LYS A 427 4.47 4.17 -22.00
CA LYS A 427 5.38 4.70 -23.03
C LYS A 427 6.39 5.66 -22.39
N ALA A 428 7.60 5.66 -22.92
CA ALA A 428 8.63 6.57 -22.46
C ALA A 428 8.25 8.04 -22.68
N GLY A 429 8.43 8.85 -21.65
CA GLY A 429 8.20 10.30 -21.68
C GLY A 429 6.74 10.74 -21.58
N ASN A 430 5.77 9.82 -21.55
CA ASN A 430 4.35 10.18 -21.45
C ASN A 430 3.96 10.77 -20.10
N ASP A 431 4.78 10.61 -19.08
CA ASP A 431 4.56 11.17 -17.73
C ASP A 431 4.93 12.67 -17.63
N GLN A 432 5.52 13.26 -18.68
CA GLN A 432 6.02 14.63 -18.61
C GLN A 432 4.91 15.66 -18.35
N LYS A 433 3.80 15.60 -19.09
CA LYS A 433 2.64 16.49 -18.90
C LYS A 433 2.04 16.36 -17.51
N TYR A 434 1.94 15.12 -17.00
CA TYR A 434 1.47 14.84 -15.65
C TYR A 434 2.38 15.48 -14.59
N PHE A 435 3.68 15.29 -14.71
CA PHE A 435 4.64 15.89 -13.78
C PHE A 435 4.62 17.42 -13.84
N GLU A 436 4.62 18.02 -15.04
CA GLU A 436 4.55 19.48 -15.23
C GLU A 436 3.29 20.08 -14.62
N THR A 437 2.15 19.37 -14.71
CA THR A 437 0.90 19.77 -14.07
C THR A 437 1.05 19.83 -12.55
N ILE A 438 1.65 18.82 -11.94
CA ILE A 438 1.92 18.77 -10.51
C ILE A 438 2.91 19.87 -10.11
N ALA A 439 4.01 20.03 -10.85
CA ALA A 439 5.03 21.03 -10.58
C ALA A 439 4.47 22.46 -10.62
N SER A 440 3.67 22.76 -11.64
CA SER A 440 2.99 24.06 -11.77
C SER A 440 1.99 24.30 -10.62
N ALA A 441 1.23 23.27 -10.25
CA ALA A 441 0.29 23.33 -9.13
C ALA A 441 1.03 23.57 -7.79
N TYR A 442 2.13 22.88 -7.59
CA TYR A 442 2.98 23.00 -6.40
C TYR A 442 3.58 24.42 -6.30
N GLN A 443 4.18 24.92 -7.40
CA GLN A 443 4.76 26.26 -7.44
C GLN A 443 3.73 27.34 -7.13
N LYS A 444 2.53 27.26 -7.70
CA LYS A 444 1.43 28.18 -7.41
C LYS A 444 0.97 28.13 -5.95
N LYS A 445 0.97 26.93 -5.34
CA LYS A 445 0.51 26.70 -3.97
C LYS A 445 1.54 27.14 -2.93
N ILE A 446 2.80 26.76 -3.13
CA ILE A 446 3.90 26.88 -2.17
C ILE A 446 4.78 28.10 -2.43
N GLY A 447 4.80 28.62 -3.66
CA GLY A 447 5.65 29.75 -4.07
C GLY A 447 7.10 29.34 -4.35
N LYS A 448 7.39 28.04 -4.50
CA LYS A 448 8.71 27.47 -4.80
C LYS A 448 8.58 26.45 -5.89
N GLU A 449 9.63 26.24 -6.66
CA GLU A 449 9.72 25.13 -7.60
C GLU A 449 9.71 23.79 -6.85
N ILE A 450 9.17 22.77 -7.50
CA ILE A 450 9.22 21.42 -7.00
C ILE A 450 10.65 20.89 -7.10
N GLU A 451 11.18 20.37 -6.00
CA GLU A 451 12.52 19.78 -5.98
C GLU A 451 12.49 18.39 -6.60
N THR A 452 13.42 18.13 -7.52
CA THR A 452 13.61 16.80 -8.12
C THR A 452 15.03 16.30 -7.88
N LYS A 453 15.16 15.01 -7.64
CA LYS A 453 16.43 14.29 -7.45
C LYS A 453 16.23 12.79 -7.71
N ASN A 454 17.31 12.04 -7.65
CA ASN A 454 17.23 10.59 -7.86
C ASN A 454 17.27 9.77 -6.55
N SER A 455 17.13 10.40 -5.39
CA SER A 455 17.36 9.69 -4.13
C SER A 455 16.39 10.05 -3.01
N PHE A 456 16.12 9.08 -2.15
CA PHE A 456 15.50 9.26 -0.84
C PHE A 456 16.55 9.09 0.26
N ILE A 457 16.49 9.92 1.29
CA ILE A 457 17.31 9.79 2.49
C ILE A 457 16.42 10.05 3.70
N VAL A 458 16.55 9.21 4.73
CA VAL A 458 15.94 9.44 6.03
C VAL A 458 16.93 9.11 7.13
N GLU A 459 16.91 9.90 8.20
CA GLU A 459 17.71 9.68 9.41
C GLU A 459 16.84 9.14 10.54
N ARG A 460 17.28 8.06 11.18
CA ARG A 460 16.61 7.44 12.33
C ARG A 460 17.61 7.23 13.47
N GLY A 461 17.71 8.22 14.37
CA GLY A 461 18.76 8.24 15.37
C GLY A 461 20.16 8.25 14.72
N PRO A 462 21.03 7.27 15.02
CA PRO A 462 22.34 7.16 14.39
C PRO A 462 22.30 6.54 12.99
N TYR A 463 21.14 6.05 12.54
CA TYR A 463 21.03 5.37 11.26
C TYR A 463 20.70 6.34 10.14
N THR A 464 21.41 6.24 9.02
CA THR A 464 21.11 6.89 7.75
C THR A 464 20.69 5.84 6.75
N ILE A 465 19.47 5.94 6.26
CA ILE A 465 18.89 5.06 5.26
C ILE A 465 18.76 5.85 3.95
N ALA A 466 19.26 5.29 2.86
CA ALA A 466 19.21 5.92 1.55
C ALA A 466 18.79 4.92 0.47
N ALA A 467 18.11 5.44 -0.56
CA ALA A 467 17.82 4.69 -1.78
C ALA A 467 18.01 5.60 -2.98
N VAL A 468 18.70 5.11 -4.00
CA VAL A 468 18.94 5.84 -5.25
C VAL A 468 18.14 5.18 -6.36
N MET A 469 17.22 5.96 -6.97
CA MET A 469 16.35 5.45 -8.03
C MET A 469 17.15 5.31 -9.32
N ASP A 470 17.03 4.18 -9.98
CA ASP A 470 17.34 4.06 -11.39
C ASP A 470 16.21 4.68 -12.23
N GLU A 471 16.40 4.81 -13.55
CA GLU A 471 15.39 5.42 -14.45
C GLU A 471 14.89 6.79 -13.96
N SER A 472 15.78 7.61 -13.40
CA SER A 472 15.49 8.87 -12.72
C SER A 472 16.02 10.08 -13.50
N VAL A 473 15.85 11.26 -12.92
CA VAL A 473 16.33 12.56 -13.48
C VAL A 473 17.85 12.68 -13.54
N SER A 474 18.57 11.85 -12.79
CA SER A 474 20.04 11.78 -12.80
C SER A 474 20.49 10.33 -12.71
N LYS A 475 21.64 10.04 -13.33
CA LYS A 475 22.36 8.76 -13.22
C LYS A 475 23.55 8.84 -12.26
N GLU A 476 23.75 9.99 -11.61
CA GLU A 476 24.85 10.19 -10.69
C GLU A 476 24.64 9.40 -9.39
N PRO A 477 25.66 8.76 -8.84
CA PRO A 477 25.58 8.12 -7.55
C PRO A 477 25.37 9.15 -6.43
N LEU A 478 24.68 8.74 -5.36
CA LEU A 478 24.61 9.52 -4.13
C LEU A 478 25.87 9.29 -3.31
N THR A 479 26.58 10.37 -2.96
CA THR A 479 27.72 10.30 -2.05
C THR A 479 27.32 10.84 -0.68
N LEU A 480 27.43 10.00 0.35
CA LEU A 480 27.25 10.36 1.75
C LEU A 480 28.64 10.44 2.41
N SER A 481 28.99 11.63 2.95
CA SER A 481 30.26 11.85 3.66
C SER A 481 30.05 11.87 5.17
N GLY A 482 30.86 11.12 5.91
CA GLY A 482 30.76 10.95 7.35
C GLY A 482 31.50 9.71 7.80
N LEU A 483 31.60 9.47 9.11
CA LEU A 483 32.21 8.25 9.64
C LEU A 483 31.13 7.20 9.87
N TYR A 484 31.04 6.22 8.97
CA TYR A 484 29.96 5.24 8.93
C TYR A 484 30.43 3.79 9.10
N ILE A 485 29.60 2.96 9.69
CA ILE A 485 29.64 1.51 9.47
C ILE A 485 28.60 1.18 8.40
N ASP A 486 29.01 0.49 7.33
CA ASP A 486 28.09 0.03 6.28
C ASP A 486 27.44 -1.28 6.71
N LEU A 487 26.15 -1.22 7.06
CA LEU A 487 25.38 -2.36 7.54
C LEU A 487 24.88 -3.27 6.40
N PHE A 488 24.97 -2.82 5.15
CA PHE A 488 24.67 -3.63 3.97
C PHE A 488 25.89 -4.33 3.38
N ASP A 489 27.09 -4.08 3.94
CA ASP A 489 28.30 -4.82 3.58
C ASP A 489 28.55 -5.97 4.55
N LYS A 490 28.90 -7.16 4.02
CA LYS A 490 29.15 -8.38 4.81
C LYS A 490 30.33 -8.26 5.79
N ASP A 491 31.26 -7.35 5.52
CA ASP A 491 32.46 -7.11 6.33
C ASP A 491 32.28 -5.95 7.32
N LEU A 492 31.12 -5.27 7.30
CA LEU A 492 30.77 -4.14 8.17
C LEU A 492 31.88 -3.08 8.26
N PRO A 493 32.40 -2.59 7.12
CA PRO A 493 33.55 -1.71 7.11
C PRO A 493 33.25 -0.34 7.71
N VAL A 494 34.26 0.28 8.34
CA VAL A 494 34.21 1.69 8.73
C VAL A 494 34.67 2.54 7.55
N LEU A 495 33.81 3.46 7.11
CA LEU A 495 34.02 4.29 5.93
C LEU A 495 33.95 5.78 6.30
N THR A 496 34.74 6.61 5.61
CA THR A 496 34.63 8.08 5.68
C THR A 496 33.65 8.65 4.66
N SER A 497 33.28 7.85 3.66
CA SER A 497 32.23 8.15 2.70
C SER A 497 31.66 6.87 2.10
N LYS A 498 30.42 6.92 1.67
CA LYS A 498 29.73 5.84 0.93
C LYS A 498 29.14 6.40 -0.35
N GLN A 499 29.42 5.75 -1.47
CA GLN A 499 28.69 5.94 -2.72
C GLN A 499 27.62 4.87 -2.88
N ILE A 500 26.41 5.29 -3.28
CA ILE A 500 25.25 4.43 -3.56
C ILE A 500 24.87 4.67 -5.02
N GLN A 501 24.94 3.61 -5.82
CA GLN A 501 24.66 3.70 -7.27
C GLN A 501 23.15 3.75 -7.53
N PRO A 502 22.70 4.27 -8.71
CA PRO A 502 21.32 4.14 -9.13
C PRO A 502 20.83 2.68 -9.11
N GLY A 503 19.70 2.45 -8.45
CA GLY A 503 19.13 1.11 -8.21
C GLY A 503 19.58 0.47 -6.89
N GLU A 504 20.54 1.08 -6.17
CA GLU A 504 21.03 0.55 -4.89
C GLU A 504 20.45 1.28 -3.68
N GLN A 505 20.59 0.65 -2.52
CA GLN A 505 20.21 1.16 -1.21
C GLN A 505 21.42 1.18 -0.26
N GLY A 506 21.37 2.04 0.75
CA GLY A 506 22.36 2.14 1.80
C GLY A 506 21.71 2.12 3.17
N TYR A 507 22.36 1.41 4.10
CA TYR A 507 21.99 1.39 5.51
C TYR A 507 23.26 1.59 6.34
N LEU A 508 23.44 2.81 6.88
CA LEU A 508 24.66 3.27 7.48
C LEU A 508 24.45 3.62 8.95
N TYR A 509 25.38 3.19 9.81
CA TYR A 509 25.44 3.62 11.20
C TYR A 509 26.46 4.74 11.36
N ASP A 510 26.02 5.94 11.72
CA ASP A 510 26.83 7.16 11.83
C ASP A 510 27.53 7.22 13.20
N LEU A 511 28.82 6.94 13.22
CA LEU A 511 29.64 6.95 14.42
C LEU A 511 29.79 8.34 15.05
N ASN A 512 29.66 9.43 14.27
CA ASN A 512 29.71 10.79 14.79
C ASN A 512 28.50 11.13 15.68
N LYS A 513 27.36 10.46 15.46
CA LYS A 513 26.13 10.68 16.26
C LYS A 513 26.16 9.96 17.61
N VAL A 514 27.12 9.07 17.84
CA VAL A 514 27.22 8.26 19.07
C VAL A 514 28.48 8.51 19.88
N SER A 515 29.50 9.16 19.32
CA SER A 515 30.81 9.42 19.95
C SER A 515 30.78 10.33 21.19
N GLY A 516 29.63 10.68 21.71
CA GLY A 516 29.49 11.39 23.00
C GLY A 516 28.79 10.58 24.10
N LYS A 517 28.57 9.28 23.90
CA LYS A 517 27.83 8.40 24.82
C LYS A 517 28.62 7.16 25.30
N ILE A 518 29.92 7.12 25.05
CA ILE A 518 30.82 6.06 25.58
C ILE A 518 31.50 6.59 26.82
#